data_b00840454360e16dce57fce0d606220f
#
_entry.id   b00840454360e16dce57fce0d606220f
#
_cell.length_a   1.000
_cell.length_b   1.000
_cell.length_c   1.000
_cell.angle_alpha   90.00
_cell.angle_beta   90.00
_cell.angle_gamma   90.00
#
_symmetry.space_group_name_H-M   'P 1'
#
loop_
_entity.id
_entity.type
_entity.pdbx_description
1 polymer ?
#
loop_
_entity_poly.entity_id
_entity_poly.type
_entity_poly.pdbx_seq_one_letter_code
_entity_poly.pdbx_strand_id
1 'polypeptide(L)'
;MRPRYNVLIPTRYGMMIVNRNDWFGEGEARCGVGHDLMETGEYMPGELEELRRLIGFCPADPVILDIGANIGVHALFFSGLAGARGRVHAFEAQRIVFQMLMGNLALNSIENVHGHCMALGKAPGTLKLPPVDYNRPWNFGGMGLMKANPDPQFAPGSPESAAADRNETIPLATLDSLKFERVDFIKLDVEGMEEDVLRGAARSLDVCRPLMQVEWWGHDAGSLPLYLLEHLDYRVFQAAQNLICIPAERSPDLIANGLPEMRAADVKQAYKLT
;
A
#
# COMPACT_ATOMS: atom_id res chain seq x y z
N MET A 1 -13.73 21.45 23.54
CA MET A 1 -13.35 20.06 23.19
C MET A 1 -13.13 20.07 21.68
N ARG A 2 -11.97 19.58 21.16
CA ARG A 2 -11.75 19.51 19.71
C ARG A 2 -12.74 18.49 19.11
N PRO A 3 -13.31 18.74 17.90
CA PRO A 3 -14.17 17.76 17.24
C PRO A 3 -13.43 16.44 17.09
N ARG A 4 -14.09 15.32 17.39
CA ARG A 4 -13.51 14.00 17.18
C ARG A 4 -13.73 13.62 15.72
N TYR A 5 -12.66 13.44 14.97
CA TYR A 5 -12.73 13.03 13.56
C TYR A 5 -12.83 11.50 13.39
N ASN A 6 -12.34 10.73 14.36
CA ASN A 6 -12.46 9.28 14.33
C ASN A 6 -13.82 8.83 14.86
N VAL A 7 -14.40 7.86 14.18
CA VAL A 7 -15.63 7.15 14.54
C VAL A 7 -15.38 5.64 14.54
N LEU A 8 -16.15 4.92 15.33
CA LEU A 8 -16.13 3.46 15.37
C LEU A 8 -17.36 2.96 14.63
N ILE A 9 -17.16 2.12 13.62
CA ILE A 9 -18.24 1.59 12.78
C ILE A 9 -18.10 0.08 12.59
N PRO A 10 -19.22 -0.66 12.42
CA PRO A 10 -19.17 -2.03 11.93
C PRO A 10 -18.86 -2.02 10.43
N THR A 11 -17.98 -2.92 10.01
CA THR A 11 -17.64 -3.14 8.60
C THR A 11 -17.67 -4.63 8.28
N ARG A 12 -17.53 -5.00 7.02
CA ARG A 12 -17.37 -6.40 6.61
C ARG A 12 -16.11 -7.06 7.20
N TYR A 13 -15.14 -6.26 7.61
CA TYR A 13 -13.86 -6.74 8.17
C TYR A 13 -13.83 -6.79 9.69
N GLY A 14 -14.92 -6.40 10.35
CA GLY A 14 -15.06 -6.29 11.81
C GLY A 14 -15.34 -4.85 12.23
N MET A 15 -15.12 -4.54 13.50
CA MET A 15 -15.26 -3.18 14.03
C MET A 15 -14.03 -2.34 13.65
N MET A 16 -14.25 -1.18 13.06
CA MET A 16 -13.13 -0.33 12.62
C MET A 16 -13.26 1.11 13.10
N ILE A 17 -12.13 1.67 13.51
CA ILE A 17 -11.92 3.11 13.68
C ILE A 17 -11.64 3.68 12.30
N VAL A 18 -12.45 4.61 11.85
CA VAL A 18 -12.26 5.34 10.59
C VAL A 18 -12.26 6.83 10.83
N ASN A 19 -11.56 7.59 10.01
CA ASN A 19 -11.67 9.05 10.01
C ASN A 19 -12.84 9.45 9.10
N ARG A 20 -13.84 10.17 9.64
CA ARG A 20 -15.00 10.63 8.88
C ARG A 20 -14.67 11.66 7.79
N ASN A 21 -13.48 12.23 7.84
CA ASN A 21 -13.00 13.21 6.88
C ASN A 21 -12.05 12.55 5.83
N ASP A 22 -11.89 11.25 5.85
CA ASP A 22 -11.08 10.52 4.88
C ASP A 22 -11.86 10.30 3.60
N TRP A 23 -11.92 11.36 2.79
CA TRP A 23 -12.57 11.36 1.49
C TRP A 23 -12.13 12.56 0.64
N PHE A 24 -12.23 12.41 -0.69
CA PHE A 24 -12.00 13.45 -1.68
C PHE A 24 -13.06 13.36 -2.79
N GLY A 25 -13.10 14.35 -3.67
CA GLY A 25 -14.12 14.45 -4.72
C GLY A 25 -15.31 15.32 -4.31
N GLU A 26 -16.26 15.48 -5.22
CA GLU A 26 -17.46 16.32 -5.03
C GLU A 26 -18.74 15.52 -5.34
N GLY A 27 -19.83 15.83 -4.63
CA GLY A 27 -21.14 15.24 -4.87
C GLY A 27 -21.13 13.71 -4.77
N GLU A 28 -21.65 13.04 -5.78
CA GLU A 28 -21.71 11.56 -5.88
C GLU A 28 -20.35 10.93 -6.23
N ALA A 29 -19.35 11.72 -6.64
CA ALA A 29 -18.01 11.25 -6.96
C ALA A 29 -17.08 11.23 -5.74
N ARG A 30 -17.61 11.33 -4.52
CA ARG A 30 -16.82 11.19 -3.30
C ARG A 30 -16.31 9.77 -3.16
N CYS A 31 -15.04 9.64 -2.82
CA CYS A 31 -14.39 8.35 -2.56
C CYS A 31 -13.29 8.54 -1.49
N GLY A 32 -12.84 7.43 -0.92
CA GLY A 32 -11.81 7.39 0.10
C GLY A 32 -12.10 6.30 1.12
N VAL A 33 -11.07 5.77 1.77
CA VAL A 33 -11.22 4.60 2.66
C VAL A 33 -12.26 4.84 3.75
N GLY A 34 -12.19 6.00 4.43
CA GLY A 34 -13.13 6.33 5.49
C GLY A 34 -14.56 6.52 4.97
N HIS A 35 -14.73 7.19 3.82
CA HIS A 35 -16.03 7.40 3.18
C HIS A 35 -16.67 6.07 2.79
N ASP A 36 -15.97 5.25 2.03
CA ASP A 36 -16.52 4.02 1.47
C ASP A 36 -16.92 3.03 2.58
N LEU A 37 -16.09 2.93 3.62
CA LEU A 37 -16.40 2.11 4.79
C LEU A 37 -17.63 2.62 5.56
N MET A 38 -17.84 3.95 5.66
CA MET A 38 -19.02 4.50 6.33
C MET A 38 -20.29 4.31 5.52
N GLU A 39 -20.22 4.44 4.19
CA GLU A 39 -21.38 4.33 3.31
C GLU A 39 -21.78 2.87 3.06
N THR A 40 -20.82 1.98 2.85
CA THR A 40 -21.09 0.62 2.39
C THR A 40 -20.64 -0.48 3.37
N GLY A 41 -19.78 -0.14 4.33
CA GLY A 41 -19.11 -1.12 5.19
C GLY A 41 -18.02 -1.91 4.48
N GLU A 42 -17.70 -1.57 3.22
CA GLU A 42 -16.72 -2.25 2.36
C GLU A 42 -15.76 -1.25 1.72
N TYR A 43 -14.57 -1.71 1.36
CA TYR A 43 -13.61 -0.95 0.57
C TYR A 43 -13.04 -1.83 -0.52
N MET A 44 -13.12 -1.38 -1.78
CA MET A 44 -12.59 -2.04 -2.97
C MET A 44 -12.85 -3.56 -3.04
N PRO A 45 -14.10 -4.03 -2.94
CA PRO A 45 -14.41 -5.47 -2.83
C PRO A 45 -13.89 -6.30 -4.01
N GLY A 46 -13.82 -5.72 -5.22
CA GLY A 46 -13.26 -6.39 -6.40
C GLY A 46 -11.76 -6.63 -6.27
N GLU A 47 -11.01 -5.68 -5.73
CA GLU A 47 -9.58 -5.83 -5.47
C GLU A 47 -9.33 -6.90 -4.39
N LEU A 48 -10.10 -6.89 -3.31
CA LEU A 48 -9.96 -7.90 -2.25
C LEU A 48 -10.22 -9.31 -2.75
N GLU A 49 -11.15 -9.50 -3.68
CA GLU A 49 -11.39 -10.81 -4.29
C GLU A 49 -10.22 -11.24 -5.18
N GLU A 50 -9.63 -10.32 -5.95
CA GLU A 50 -8.42 -10.59 -6.72
C GLU A 50 -7.24 -10.95 -5.79
N LEU A 51 -7.05 -10.21 -4.70
CA LEU A 51 -6.04 -10.52 -3.67
C LEU A 51 -6.26 -11.90 -3.04
N ARG A 52 -7.52 -12.26 -2.73
CA ARG A 52 -7.87 -13.61 -2.25
C ARG A 52 -7.44 -14.68 -3.24
N ARG A 53 -7.73 -14.46 -4.51
CA ARG A 53 -7.37 -15.39 -5.58
C ARG A 53 -5.85 -15.55 -5.69
N LEU A 54 -5.09 -14.45 -5.69
CA LEU A 54 -3.64 -14.45 -5.79
C LEU A 54 -2.99 -15.15 -4.59
N ILE A 55 -3.44 -14.85 -3.37
CA ILE A 55 -2.92 -15.48 -2.14
C ILE A 55 -3.23 -16.97 -2.12
N GLY A 56 -4.32 -17.41 -2.78
CA GLY A 56 -4.64 -18.83 -2.96
C GLY A 56 -3.57 -19.63 -3.70
N PHE A 57 -2.66 -18.98 -4.43
CA PHE A 57 -1.48 -19.62 -5.06
C PHE A 57 -0.23 -19.61 -4.17
N CYS A 58 -0.28 -18.99 -3.00
CA CYS A 58 0.79 -19.03 -2.03
C CYS A 58 0.77 -20.35 -1.25
N PRO A 59 1.89 -20.76 -0.63
CA PRO A 59 1.93 -21.90 0.28
C PRO A 59 0.94 -21.73 1.44
N ALA A 60 0.58 -22.82 2.10
CA ALA A 60 -0.19 -22.77 3.33
C ALA A 60 0.51 -21.93 4.40
N ASP A 61 -0.26 -21.21 5.22
CA ASP A 61 0.24 -20.31 6.25
C ASP A 61 1.25 -19.26 5.70
N PRO A 62 0.86 -18.43 4.71
CA PRO A 62 1.77 -17.52 4.03
C PRO A 62 2.28 -16.40 4.94
N VAL A 63 3.46 -15.88 4.62
CA VAL A 63 3.97 -14.59 5.11
C VAL A 63 3.62 -13.52 4.09
N ILE A 64 2.77 -12.57 4.50
CA ILE A 64 2.23 -11.51 3.67
C ILE A 64 2.78 -10.16 4.14
N LEU A 65 3.24 -9.33 3.21
CA LEU A 65 3.59 -7.94 3.48
C LEU A 65 2.50 -7.03 2.89
N ASP A 66 1.94 -6.16 3.74
CA ASP A 66 1.01 -5.09 3.38
C ASP A 66 1.76 -3.76 3.54
N ILE A 67 2.33 -3.26 2.45
CA ILE A 67 3.19 -2.07 2.45
C ILE A 67 2.38 -0.88 1.95
N GLY A 68 2.12 0.07 2.85
CA GLY A 68 1.10 1.12 2.71
C GLY A 68 -0.24 0.65 3.29
N ALA A 69 -0.21 0.08 4.50
CA ALA A 69 -1.35 -0.61 5.10
C ALA A 69 -2.52 0.31 5.48
N ASN A 70 -2.32 1.62 5.46
CA ASN A 70 -3.34 2.61 5.82
C ASN A 70 -3.99 2.27 7.18
N ILE A 71 -5.30 2.40 7.34
CA ILE A 71 -6.03 2.05 8.57
C ILE A 71 -6.25 0.54 8.74
N GLY A 72 -5.72 -0.30 7.83
CA GLY A 72 -5.65 -1.76 7.98
C GLY A 72 -6.77 -2.57 7.36
N VAL A 73 -7.50 -2.06 6.37
CA VAL A 73 -8.53 -2.86 5.67
C VAL A 73 -7.91 -4.13 5.08
N HIS A 74 -6.82 -3.99 4.32
CA HIS A 74 -6.09 -5.11 3.73
C HIS A 74 -5.45 -5.98 4.81
N ALA A 75 -4.85 -5.39 5.83
CA ALA A 75 -4.21 -6.13 6.93
C ALA A 75 -5.21 -7.05 7.67
N LEU A 76 -6.45 -6.57 7.98
CA LEU A 76 -7.50 -7.38 8.57
C LEU A 76 -7.94 -8.51 7.63
N PHE A 77 -8.12 -8.19 6.35
CA PHE A 77 -8.47 -9.16 5.33
C PHE A 77 -7.40 -10.26 5.17
N PHE A 78 -6.14 -9.87 5.08
CA PHE A 78 -4.99 -10.79 4.98
C PHE A 78 -4.82 -11.66 6.23
N SER A 79 -5.13 -11.13 7.42
CA SER A 79 -5.12 -11.91 8.66
C SER A 79 -5.94 -13.19 8.53
N GLY A 80 -7.16 -13.08 7.98
CA GLY A 80 -8.03 -14.23 7.75
C GLY A 80 -7.47 -15.21 6.70
N LEU A 81 -6.81 -14.71 5.66
CA LEU A 81 -6.22 -15.53 4.60
C LEU A 81 -4.91 -16.21 5.02
N ALA A 82 -4.11 -15.53 5.83
CA ALA A 82 -2.86 -16.07 6.34
C ALA A 82 -3.08 -17.26 7.30
N GLY A 83 -4.25 -17.31 7.96
CA GLY A 83 -4.55 -18.36 8.92
C GLY A 83 -3.75 -18.25 10.22
N ALA A 84 -3.92 -19.23 11.09
CA ALA A 84 -3.39 -19.17 12.46
C ALA A 84 -1.85 -19.22 12.56
N ARG A 85 -1.17 -19.82 11.61
CA ARG A 85 0.29 -19.97 11.61
C ARG A 85 0.98 -19.03 10.61
N GLY A 86 0.25 -18.50 9.63
CA GLY A 86 0.75 -17.46 8.73
C GLY A 86 0.90 -16.12 9.46
N ARG A 87 1.57 -15.17 8.82
CA ARG A 87 1.83 -13.85 9.39
C ARG A 87 1.60 -12.77 8.37
N VAL A 88 1.12 -11.62 8.84
CA VAL A 88 1.03 -10.40 8.07
C VAL A 88 1.94 -9.36 8.70
N HIS A 89 2.75 -8.67 7.90
CA HIS A 89 3.52 -7.51 8.34
C HIS A 89 2.95 -6.29 7.63
N ALA A 90 2.33 -5.39 8.38
CA ALA A 90 1.66 -4.18 7.91
C ALA A 90 2.53 -2.95 8.17
N PHE A 91 2.93 -2.24 7.10
CA PHE A 91 3.77 -1.05 7.15
C PHE A 91 2.94 0.19 6.86
N GLU A 92 2.93 1.15 7.78
CA GLU A 92 2.26 2.42 7.62
C GLU A 92 3.14 3.55 8.16
N ALA A 93 3.40 4.53 7.30
CA ALA A 93 4.35 5.61 7.61
C ALA A 93 3.71 6.71 8.47
N GLN A 94 2.45 7.03 8.24
CA GLN A 94 1.74 8.10 8.95
C GLN A 94 1.35 7.63 10.36
N ARG A 95 1.99 8.14 11.38
CA ARG A 95 1.78 7.72 12.78
C ARG A 95 0.31 7.74 13.22
N ILE A 96 -0.49 8.73 12.80
CA ILE A 96 -1.91 8.83 13.19
C ILE A 96 -2.74 7.74 12.48
N VAL A 97 -2.46 7.46 11.22
CA VAL A 97 -3.09 6.38 10.44
C VAL A 97 -2.67 5.03 11.02
N PHE A 98 -1.38 4.86 11.34
CA PHE A 98 -0.87 3.68 12.02
C PHE A 98 -1.54 3.41 13.38
N GLN A 99 -1.86 4.46 14.15
CA GLN A 99 -2.61 4.29 15.41
C GLN A 99 -4.00 3.74 15.17
N MET A 100 -4.68 4.14 14.07
CA MET A 100 -5.96 3.56 13.68
C MET A 100 -5.80 2.10 13.24
N LEU A 101 -4.80 1.77 12.43
CA LEU A 101 -4.45 0.40 12.08
C LEU A 101 -4.31 -0.48 13.32
N MET A 102 -3.45 -0.09 14.27
CA MET A 102 -3.24 -0.87 15.50
C MET A 102 -4.50 -0.97 16.36
N GLY A 103 -5.30 0.10 16.42
CA GLY A 103 -6.62 0.09 17.06
C GLY A 103 -7.57 -0.90 16.40
N ASN A 104 -7.60 -0.95 15.08
CA ASN A 104 -8.43 -1.85 14.31
C ASN A 104 -8.04 -3.32 14.50
N LEU A 105 -6.74 -3.61 14.56
CA LEU A 105 -6.26 -4.95 14.91
C LEU A 105 -6.69 -5.37 16.32
N ALA A 106 -6.50 -4.48 17.30
CA ALA A 106 -6.87 -4.75 18.69
C ALA A 106 -8.37 -4.94 18.90
N LEU A 107 -9.21 -4.11 18.26
CA LEU A 107 -10.68 -4.24 18.33
C LEU A 107 -11.19 -5.58 17.83
N ASN A 108 -10.49 -6.19 16.89
CA ASN A 108 -10.90 -7.45 16.27
C ASN A 108 -10.09 -8.66 16.78
N SER A 109 -9.29 -8.48 17.84
CA SER A 109 -8.47 -9.55 18.45
C SER A 109 -7.55 -10.24 17.43
N ILE A 110 -6.96 -9.46 16.50
CA ILE A 110 -6.04 -9.96 15.49
C ILE A 110 -4.65 -10.10 16.11
N GLU A 111 -4.10 -11.32 16.11
CA GLU A 111 -2.81 -11.65 16.73
C GLU A 111 -1.70 -11.94 15.71
N ASN A 112 -2.07 -12.32 14.47
CA ASN A 112 -1.11 -12.72 13.44
C ASN A 112 -0.69 -11.57 12.51
N VAL A 113 -1.05 -10.31 12.82
CA VAL A 113 -0.62 -9.10 12.11
C VAL A 113 0.35 -8.29 12.96
N HIS A 114 1.52 -8.02 12.42
CA HIS A 114 2.57 -7.21 13.04
C HIS A 114 2.64 -5.84 12.37
N GLY A 115 2.30 -4.78 13.08
CA GLY A 115 2.34 -3.41 12.57
C GLY A 115 3.73 -2.77 12.72
N HIS A 116 4.14 -2.01 11.69
CA HIS A 116 5.41 -1.28 11.63
C HIS A 116 5.16 0.18 11.27
N CYS A 117 5.40 1.11 12.22
CA CYS A 117 5.27 2.55 11.99
C CYS A 117 6.55 3.07 11.31
N MET A 118 6.69 2.84 10.03
CA MET A 118 7.84 3.26 9.22
C MET A 118 7.51 3.27 7.73
N ALA A 119 8.29 4.00 6.96
CA ALA A 119 8.31 3.90 5.50
C ALA A 119 9.37 2.87 5.06
N LEU A 120 9.14 2.28 3.88
CA LEU A 120 10.16 1.50 3.18
C LEU A 120 10.63 2.27 1.94
N GLY A 121 11.87 2.05 1.52
CA GLY A 121 12.46 2.69 0.35
C GLY A 121 13.81 2.08 -0.01
N LYS A 122 14.54 2.70 -0.94
CA LYS A 122 15.81 2.15 -1.50
C LYS A 122 17.01 2.19 -0.56
N ALA A 123 16.97 3.04 0.47
CA ALA A 123 18.06 3.19 1.43
C ALA A 123 17.51 3.56 2.81
N PRO A 124 18.18 3.14 3.90
CA PRO A 124 17.76 3.54 5.24
C PRO A 124 17.98 5.03 5.48
N GLY A 125 17.13 5.62 6.33
CA GLY A 125 17.19 7.04 6.64
C GLY A 125 15.96 7.53 7.40
N THR A 126 15.53 8.72 7.09
CA THR A 126 14.30 9.31 7.61
C THR A 126 13.59 10.12 6.52
N LEU A 127 12.27 10.14 6.58
CA LEU A 127 11.43 11.04 5.80
C LEU A 127 10.82 12.11 6.71
N LYS A 128 10.54 13.28 6.14
CA LYS A 128 9.77 14.33 6.83
C LYS A 128 8.37 14.38 6.27
N LEU A 129 7.39 14.11 7.11
CA LEU A 129 5.99 14.24 6.79
C LEU A 129 5.51 15.63 7.20
N PRO A 130 4.91 16.41 6.30
CA PRO A 130 4.30 17.69 6.68
C PRO A 130 3.14 17.47 7.66
N PRO A 131 2.77 18.48 8.48
CA PRO A 131 1.63 18.38 9.38
C PRO A 131 0.34 18.13 8.59
N VAL A 132 -0.40 17.09 8.96
CA VAL A 132 -1.69 16.73 8.36
C VAL A 132 -2.81 17.18 9.29
N ASP A 133 -3.81 17.91 8.77
CA ASP A 133 -5.02 18.26 9.51
C ASP A 133 -6.12 17.21 9.28
N TYR A 134 -6.15 16.19 10.12
CA TYR A 134 -7.14 15.12 10.09
C TYR A 134 -8.59 15.58 10.39
N ASN A 135 -8.82 16.87 10.71
CA ASN A 135 -10.16 17.43 10.89
C ASN A 135 -10.77 18.00 9.60
N ARG A 136 -10.04 17.98 8.49
CA ARG A 136 -10.51 18.43 7.17
C ARG A 136 -10.65 17.26 6.24
N PRO A 137 -11.61 17.31 5.30
CA PRO A 137 -11.71 16.31 4.23
C PRO A 137 -10.44 16.23 3.42
N TRP A 138 -9.91 15.02 3.29
CA TRP A 138 -8.71 14.74 2.54
C TRP A 138 -8.55 13.24 2.28
N ASN A 139 -7.86 12.84 1.20
CA ASN A 139 -7.41 11.46 1.01
C ASN A 139 -6.12 11.22 1.82
N PHE A 140 -6.26 10.75 3.05
CA PHE A 140 -5.09 10.51 3.91
C PHE A 140 -4.22 9.35 3.42
N GLY A 141 -4.80 8.38 2.70
CA GLY A 141 -4.07 7.30 2.07
C GLY A 141 -3.26 7.74 0.86
N GLY A 142 -3.80 8.67 0.04
CA GLY A 142 -3.19 9.13 -1.21
C GLY A 142 -2.07 10.16 -1.05
N MET A 143 -1.38 10.20 0.09
CA MET A 143 -0.32 11.17 0.33
C MET A 143 1.03 10.67 -0.13
N GLY A 144 1.48 11.10 -1.32
CA GLY A 144 2.84 10.83 -1.80
C GLY A 144 3.92 11.50 -0.92
N LEU A 145 4.76 10.68 -0.29
CA LEU A 145 5.79 11.16 0.64
C LEU A 145 6.99 11.81 -0.03
N MET A 146 7.25 11.51 -1.32
CA MET A 146 8.44 11.97 -2.06
C MET A 146 8.15 13.03 -3.11
N LYS A 147 6.92 13.19 -3.55
CA LYS A 147 6.56 14.22 -4.52
C LYS A 147 6.35 15.52 -3.77
N ALA A 148 6.93 16.62 -4.28
CA ALA A 148 6.49 17.95 -3.89
C ALA A 148 4.99 18.00 -4.17
N ASN A 149 4.19 17.82 -3.13
CA ASN A 149 2.76 17.62 -3.29
C ASN A 149 2.17 18.92 -3.86
N PRO A 150 1.58 18.92 -5.07
CA PRO A 150 0.95 20.08 -5.64
C PRO A 150 -0.32 20.49 -4.90
N ASP A 151 -0.64 19.81 -3.79
CA ASP A 151 -1.80 20.12 -2.97
C ASP A 151 -1.75 21.54 -2.44
N PRO A 152 -2.78 22.36 -2.69
CA PRO A 152 -2.84 23.73 -2.22
C PRO A 152 -2.67 23.90 -0.71
N GLN A 153 -3.05 22.90 0.11
CA GLN A 153 -2.88 22.99 1.57
C GLN A 153 -1.41 22.87 2.00
N PHE A 154 -0.55 22.24 1.17
CA PHE A 154 0.90 22.12 1.42
C PHE A 154 1.71 23.08 0.52
N ALA A 155 1.04 23.94 -0.26
CA ALA A 155 1.72 24.91 -1.11
C ALA A 155 2.61 25.86 -0.27
N PRO A 156 3.81 26.25 -0.78
CA PRO A 156 4.62 27.26 -0.11
C PRO A 156 3.82 28.50 0.21
N GLY A 157 3.77 28.92 1.49
CA GLY A 157 3.00 30.07 1.97
C GLY A 157 1.60 29.75 2.48
N SER A 158 1.11 28.51 2.41
CA SER A 158 -0.10 28.10 3.12
C SER A 158 0.13 28.17 4.64
N PRO A 159 -0.94 28.34 5.47
CA PRO A 159 -0.81 28.27 6.94
C PRO A 159 -0.17 26.96 7.43
N GLU A 160 -0.39 25.88 6.68
CA GLU A 160 0.15 24.55 6.95
C GLU A 160 1.64 24.48 6.60
N SER A 161 2.09 25.13 5.50
CA SER A 161 3.51 25.22 5.14
C SER A 161 4.33 26.08 6.11
N ALA A 162 3.70 27.07 6.75
CA ALA A 162 4.32 27.88 7.80
C ALA A 162 4.56 27.10 9.11
N ALA A 163 4.02 25.88 9.23
CA ALA A 163 4.21 24.99 10.34
C ALA A 163 5.37 23.98 10.14
N ALA A 164 6.36 24.32 9.31
CA ALA A 164 7.51 23.44 8.98
C ALA A 164 8.26 22.88 10.23
N ASP A 165 8.21 23.60 11.35
CA ASP A 165 8.75 23.12 12.63
C ASP A 165 7.93 21.96 13.25
N ARG A 166 6.77 21.61 12.68
CA ARG A 166 5.90 20.53 13.14
C ARG A 166 5.96 19.28 12.27
N ASN A 167 6.89 19.23 11.33
CA ASN A 167 7.10 18.04 10.50
C ASN A 167 7.36 16.83 11.40
N GLU A 168 6.64 15.75 11.14
CA GLU A 168 6.91 14.47 11.76
C GLU A 168 8.08 13.78 11.04
N THR A 169 9.03 13.23 11.81
CA THR A 169 10.14 12.46 11.26
C THR A 169 9.77 10.98 11.29
N ILE A 170 9.73 10.36 10.12
CA ILE A 170 9.37 8.96 9.94
C ILE A 170 10.65 8.14 9.70
N PRO A 171 10.85 7.02 10.40
CA PRO A 171 11.90 6.07 10.06
C PRO A 171 11.73 5.53 8.65
N LEU A 172 12.82 5.49 7.87
CA LEU A 172 12.89 4.88 6.55
C LEU A 172 13.85 3.69 6.61
N ALA A 173 13.38 2.52 6.22
CA ALA A 173 14.16 1.29 6.15
C ALA A 173 14.16 0.72 4.72
N THR A 174 15.05 -0.22 4.43
CA THR A 174 14.92 -1.10 3.26
C THR A 174 14.27 -2.40 3.69
N LEU A 175 13.49 -3.04 2.81
CA LEU A 175 12.93 -4.36 3.12
C LEU A 175 14.05 -5.37 3.43
N ASP A 176 15.14 -5.31 2.70
CA ASP A 176 16.30 -6.18 2.92
C ASP A 176 16.94 -6.04 4.31
N SER A 177 16.85 -4.85 4.93
CA SER A 177 17.38 -4.62 6.28
C SER A 177 16.56 -5.31 7.37
N LEU A 178 15.30 -5.65 7.11
CA LEU A 178 14.40 -6.34 8.03
C LEU A 178 14.63 -7.86 8.06
N LYS A 179 15.40 -8.39 7.10
CA LYS A 179 15.89 -9.78 7.08
C LYS A 179 14.78 -10.84 7.16
N PHE A 180 13.69 -10.66 6.42
CA PHE A 180 12.68 -11.70 6.30
C PHE A 180 13.30 -12.97 5.67
N GLU A 181 13.11 -14.11 6.32
CA GLU A 181 13.56 -15.42 5.80
C GLU A 181 12.59 -15.97 4.76
N ARG A 182 11.32 -15.54 4.82
CA ARG A 182 10.25 -15.94 3.91
C ARG A 182 9.31 -14.78 3.69
N VAL A 183 8.92 -14.55 2.43
CA VAL A 183 7.84 -13.68 2.00
C VAL A 183 7.15 -14.36 0.83
N ASP A 184 5.85 -14.58 0.91
CA ASP A 184 5.07 -15.29 -0.10
C ASP A 184 4.23 -14.36 -0.95
N PHE A 185 3.75 -13.26 -0.35
CA PHE A 185 2.95 -12.24 -1.02
C PHE A 185 3.32 -10.83 -0.55
N ILE A 186 3.32 -9.87 -1.49
CA ILE A 186 3.48 -8.44 -1.19
C ILE A 186 2.33 -7.67 -1.86
N LYS A 187 1.56 -6.90 -1.09
CA LYS A 187 0.81 -5.75 -1.57
C LYS A 187 1.67 -4.51 -1.36
N LEU A 188 1.90 -3.75 -2.42
CA LEU A 188 2.70 -2.53 -2.39
C LEU A 188 1.91 -1.36 -2.96
N ASP A 189 1.65 -0.36 -2.11
CA ASP A 189 0.82 0.79 -2.40
C ASP A 189 1.29 1.95 -1.48
N VAL A 190 2.29 2.70 -1.95
CA VAL A 190 3.00 3.72 -1.16
C VAL A 190 3.06 5.07 -1.85
N GLU A 191 2.09 5.30 -2.77
CA GLU A 191 1.83 6.60 -3.37
C GLU A 191 3.05 7.24 -4.05
N GLY A 192 3.71 6.43 -4.90
CA GLY A 192 4.80 6.87 -5.78
C GLY A 192 6.20 6.58 -5.26
N MET A 193 6.35 5.72 -4.23
CA MET A 193 7.64 5.19 -3.79
C MET A 193 7.82 3.70 -4.13
N GLU A 194 6.95 3.10 -4.94
CA GLU A 194 6.91 1.66 -5.23
C GLU A 194 8.26 1.16 -5.76
N GLU A 195 8.83 1.86 -6.75
CA GLU A 195 10.14 1.48 -7.31
C GLU A 195 11.26 1.61 -6.27
N ASP A 196 11.25 2.65 -5.43
CA ASP A 196 12.24 2.81 -4.35
C ASP A 196 12.14 1.67 -3.31
N VAL A 197 10.91 1.22 -2.99
CA VAL A 197 10.71 0.05 -2.11
C VAL A 197 11.26 -1.22 -2.75
N LEU A 198 10.95 -1.48 -4.02
CA LEU A 198 11.43 -2.67 -4.74
C LEU A 198 12.96 -2.67 -4.87
N ARG A 199 13.59 -1.51 -5.10
CA ARG A 199 15.05 -1.38 -5.11
C ARG A 199 15.68 -1.69 -3.75
N GLY A 200 15.01 -1.31 -2.65
CA GLY A 200 15.42 -1.67 -1.29
C GLY A 200 15.06 -3.09 -0.85
N ALA A 201 14.39 -3.83 -1.71
CA ALA A 201 13.95 -5.21 -1.50
C ALA A 201 14.67 -6.22 -2.39
N ALA A 202 15.69 -5.80 -3.15
CA ALA A 202 16.27 -6.60 -4.24
C ALA A 202 16.68 -8.01 -3.79
N ARG A 203 17.36 -8.14 -2.63
CA ARG A 203 17.74 -9.46 -2.08
C ARG A 203 16.53 -10.27 -1.63
N SER A 204 15.57 -9.63 -0.94
CA SER A 204 14.36 -10.30 -0.46
C SER A 204 13.53 -10.85 -1.62
N LEU A 205 13.42 -10.08 -2.71
CA LEU A 205 12.72 -10.49 -3.93
C LEU A 205 13.43 -11.61 -4.66
N ASP A 206 14.76 -11.58 -4.72
CA ASP A 206 15.58 -12.65 -5.34
C ASP A 206 15.47 -13.96 -4.57
N VAL A 207 15.54 -13.91 -3.24
CA VAL A 207 15.53 -15.09 -2.38
C VAL A 207 14.13 -15.67 -2.16
N CYS A 208 13.15 -14.83 -1.86
CA CYS A 208 11.80 -15.26 -1.48
C CYS A 208 10.87 -15.47 -2.67
N ARG A 209 11.11 -14.79 -3.79
CA ARG A 209 10.30 -14.88 -5.01
C ARG A 209 8.77 -14.76 -4.75
N PRO A 210 8.31 -13.70 -4.02
CA PRO A 210 6.89 -13.54 -3.69
C PRO A 210 6.04 -13.28 -4.93
N LEU A 211 4.75 -13.62 -4.88
CA LEU A 211 3.76 -12.97 -5.73
C LEU A 211 3.57 -11.53 -5.24
N MET A 212 3.36 -10.59 -6.16
CA MET A 212 3.16 -9.19 -5.77
C MET A 212 1.96 -8.56 -6.49
N GLN A 213 1.25 -7.70 -5.78
CA GLN A 213 0.39 -6.67 -6.35
C GLN A 213 1.02 -5.32 -6.03
N VAL A 214 1.29 -4.53 -7.06
CA VAL A 214 1.97 -3.23 -6.95
C VAL A 214 1.08 -2.18 -7.58
N GLU A 215 0.74 -1.13 -6.84
CA GLU A 215 -0.01 -0.01 -7.38
C GLU A 215 0.79 0.73 -8.46
N TRP A 216 0.10 1.06 -9.58
CA TRP A 216 0.73 1.76 -10.69
C TRP A 216 -0.26 2.59 -11.50
N TRP A 217 -0.13 3.88 -11.42
CA TRP A 217 -0.97 4.84 -12.14
C TRP A 217 -0.39 5.30 -13.48
N GLY A 218 0.76 4.78 -13.90
CA GLY A 218 1.42 5.16 -15.15
C GLY A 218 2.09 6.54 -15.14
N HIS A 219 2.26 7.16 -13.98
CA HIS A 219 2.82 8.52 -13.87
C HIS A 219 4.36 8.55 -13.85
N ASP A 220 5.00 7.40 -13.75
CA ASP A 220 6.45 7.22 -13.64
C ASP A 220 7.18 7.05 -15.00
N ALA A 221 6.52 7.39 -16.10
CA ALA A 221 7.00 7.18 -17.46
C ALA A 221 7.45 5.72 -17.75
N GLY A 222 6.80 4.75 -17.08
CA GLY A 222 7.05 3.32 -17.29
C GLY A 222 8.29 2.78 -16.57
N SER A 223 8.93 3.55 -15.67
CA SER A 223 10.16 3.10 -14.98
C SER A 223 9.91 1.89 -14.08
N LEU A 224 8.81 1.87 -13.34
CA LEU A 224 8.44 0.77 -12.46
C LEU A 224 8.20 -0.56 -13.22
N PRO A 225 7.31 -0.62 -14.26
CA PRO A 225 7.17 -1.87 -15.02
C PRO A 225 8.46 -2.30 -15.71
N LEU A 226 9.29 -1.39 -16.22
CA LEU A 226 10.59 -1.76 -16.79
C LEU A 226 11.54 -2.34 -15.74
N TYR A 227 11.56 -1.77 -14.53
CA TYR A 227 12.37 -2.32 -13.45
C TYR A 227 11.96 -3.75 -13.10
N LEU A 228 10.66 -4.02 -13.00
CA LEU A 228 10.11 -5.36 -12.74
C LEU A 228 10.47 -6.37 -13.84
N LEU A 229 10.32 -5.95 -15.11
CA LEU A 229 10.52 -6.82 -16.28
C LEU A 229 11.99 -7.10 -16.59
N GLU A 230 12.88 -6.09 -16.45
CA GLU A 230 14.26 -6.19 -16.92
C GLU A 230 15.26 -6.52 -15.79
N HIS A 231 14.91 -6.29 -14.52
CA HIS A 231 15.87 -6.45 -13.42
C HIS A 231 15.48 -7.50 -12.38
N LEU A 232 14.20 -7.85 -12.28
CA LEU A 232 13.73 -8.76 -11.23
C LEU A 232 13.28 -10.12 -11.73
N ASP A 233 13.30 -10.38 -13.04
CA ASP A 233 12.84 -11.62 -13.67
C ASP A 233 11.41 -12.01 -13.27
N TYR A 234 10.51 -11.02 -13.31
CA TYR A 234 9.09 -11.20 -13.12
C TYR A 234 8.34 -11.03 -14.44
N ARG A 235 7.28 -11.83 -14.64
CA ARG A 235 6.25 -11.50 -15.62
C ARG A 235 5.25 -10.55 -14.98
N VAL A 236 4.85 -9.51 -15.70
CA VAL A 236 4.02 -8.43 -15.19
C VAL A 236 2.71 -8.38 -15.99
N PHE A 237 1.59 -8.35 -15.28
CA PHE A 237 0.25 -8.29 -15.86
C PHE A 237 -0.49 -7.08 -15.30
N GLN A 238 -1.23 -6.37 -16.14
CA GLN A 238 -1.97 -5.19 -15.70
C GLN A 238 -3.38 -5.54 -15.24
N ALA A 239 -3.75 -5.11 -14.05
CA ALA A 239 -5.06 -5.24 -13.44
C ALA A 239 -5.56 -3.87 -12.96
N ALA A 240 -6.30 -3.14 -13.76
CA ALA A 240 -6.73 -1.76 -13.50
C ALA A 240 -5.52 -0.86 -13.13
N GLN A 241 -5.49 -0.30 -11.90
CA GLN A 241 -4.41 0.52 -11.38
C GLN A 241 -3.32 -0.30 -10.66
N ASN A 242 -3.30 -1.61 -10.86
CA ASN A 242 -2.34 -2.49 -10.22
C ASN A 242 -1.55 -3.29 -11.26
N LEU A 243 -0.32 -3.64 -10.91
CA LEU A 243 0.50 -4.62 -11.59
C LEU A 243 0.52 -5.91 -10.77
N ILE A 244 0.16 -7.03 -11.40
CA ILE A 244 0.32 -8.35 -10.83
C ILE A 244 1.66 -8.90 -11.31
N CYS A 245 2.59 -9.08 -10.37
CA CYS A 245 3.95 -9.50 -10.65
C CYS A 245 4.14 -10.95 -10.20
N ILE A 246 4.47 -11.82 -11.15
CA ILE A 246 4.57 -13.26 -10.96
C ILE A 246 5.99 -13.69 -11.28
N PRO A 247 6.73 -14.36 -10.36
CA PRO A 247 8.04 -14.91 -10.68
C PRO A 247 7.99 -15.78 -11.93
N ALA A 248 8.96 -15.63 -12.82
CA ALA A 248 8.93 -16.27 -14.14
C ALA A 248 8.89 -17.82 -14.08
N GLU A 249 9.42 -18.39 -13.01
CA GLU A 249 9.43 -19.83 -12.75
C GLU A 249 8.10 -20.40 -12.23
N ARG A 250 7.13 -19.54 -11.84
CA ARG A 250 5.82 -19.96 -11.33
C ARG A 250 4.79 -19.88 -12.45
N SER A 251 3.97 -20.84 -12.70
CA SER A 251 2.94 -20.93 -13.77
C SER A 251 2.18 -19.59 -14.01
N PRO A 252 2.78 -18.56 -14.69
CA PRO A 252 2.25 -17.20 -14.74
C PRO A 252 0.88 -17.15 -15.41
N ASP A 253 0.68 -17.92 -16.47
CA ASP A 253 -0.58 -17.88 -17.24
C ASP A 253 -1.78 -18.37 -16.39
N LEU A 254 -1.55 -19.37 -15.52
CA LEU A 254 -2.57 -19.85 -14.60
C LEU A 254 -2.88 -18.81 -13.51
N ILE A 255 -1.84 -18.18 -12.96
CA ILE A 255 -1.98 -17.18 -11.89
C ILE A 255 -2.59 -15.89 -12.43
N ALA A 256 -2.17 -15.43 -13.61
CA ALA A 256 -2.67 -14.20 -14.23
C ALA A 256 -4.13 -14.30 -14.69
N ASN A 257 -4.63 -15.51 -14.98
CA ASN A 257 -6.03 -15.76 -15.30
C ASN A 257 -6.57 -14.86 -16.45
N GLY A 258 -5.78 -14.73 -17.53
CA GLY A 258 -6.16 -13.94 -18.71
C GLY A 258 -5.96 -12.43 -18.62
N LEU A 259 -5.33 -11.93 -17.57
CA LEU A 259 -4.91 -10.52 -17.52
C LEU A 259 -3.91 -10.20 -18.65
N PRO A 260 -3.94 -8.99 -19.22
CA PRO A 260 -3.00 -8.58 -20.24
C PRO A 260 -1.56 -8.53 -19.70
N GLU A 261 -0.67 -9.25 -20.38
CA GLU A 261 0.76 -9.24 -20.05
C GLU A 261 1.44 -8.00 -20.62
N MET A 262 2.25 -7.34 -19.82
CA MET A 262 3.12 -6.24 -20.23
C MET A 262 4.44 -6.78 -20.77
N ARG A 263 4.94 -6.16 -21.84
CA ARG A 263 6.27 -6.46 -22.40
C ARG A 263 7.14 -5.21 -22.38
N ALA A 264 8.40 -5.35 -22.08
CA ALA A 264 9.33 -4.23 -22.03
C ALA A 264 9.33 -3.39 -23.33
N ALA A 265 9.24 -4.04 -24.50
CA ALA A 265 9.16 -3.35 -25.78
C ALA A 265 7.91 -2.47 -25.90
N ASP A 266 6.75 -2.94 -25.42
CA ASP A 266 5.50 -2.19 -25.49
C ASP A 266 5.55 -0.98 -24.51
N VAL A 267 6.12 -1.16 -23.33
CA VAL A 267 6.34 -0.07 -22.36
C VAL A 267 7.27 0.98 -22.94
N LYS A 268 8.43 0.56 -23.49
CA LYS A 268 9.39 1.48 -24.15
C LYS A 268 8.73 2.26 -25.28
N GLN A 269 7.94 1.59 -26.10
CA GLN A 269 7.23 2.24 -27.20
C GLN A 269 6.19 3.26 -26.69
N ALA A 270 5.39 2.90 -25.68
CA ALA A 270 4.35 3.77 -25.14
C ALA A 270 4.93 5.06 -24.53
N TYR A 271 6.07 4.97 -23.87
CA TYR A 271 6.73 6.09 -23.21
C TYR A 271 7.88 6.71 -24.02
N LYS A 272 8.12 6.27 -25.28
CA LYS A 272 9.18 6.74 -26.19
C LYS A 272 10.58 6.64 -25.58
N LEU A 273 10.85 5.57 -24.85
CA LEU A 273 12.14 5.27 -24.24
C LEU A 273 13.03 4.51 -25.24
N THR A 274 14.35 4.75 -25.19
CA THR A 274 15.35 4.10 -26.06
C THR A 274 15.91 2.84 -25.43
#